data_d9d293019035d8eb7361dcf897ea26ad
#
_entry.id   d9d293019035d8eb7361dcf897ea26ad
#
_cell.length_a   1.000
_cell.length_b   1.000
_cell.length_c   1.000
_cell.angle_alpha   90.00
_cell.angle_beta   90.00
_cell.angle_gamma   90.00
#
_symmetry.space_group_name_H-M   'P 1'
#
loop_
_entity.id
_entity.type
_entity.pdbx_description
1 polymer ?
#
loop_
_entity_poly.entity_id
_entity_poly.type
_entity_poly.pdbx_seq_one_letter_code
_entity_poly.pdbx_strand_id
1 'polypeptide(L)'
;MAERTGSKAKVDTVAGESRVEAAEAAALVVREDEDPWTEEELTEVRELLMSDVERLRDEINDAEADIADLLRSGDTGGEDQADTGTKTFEREHEMSLAANHRDMLVQTERALGRIENGTYGVCESCGKPIGKARLQAFPRATLCMTCKQRQERR
;
A
#
# COMPACT_ATOMS: atom_id res chain seq x y z
N MET A 1 -18.53 56.86 13.51
CA MET A 1 -19.00 55.54 13.94
C MET A 1 -18.89 54.60 12.76
N ALA A 2 -17.89 53.72 12.78
CA ALA A 2 -17.70 52.73 11.74
C ALA A 2 -17.64 51.36 12.41
N GLU A 3 -18.71 50.60 12.24
CA GLU A 3 -18.80 49.20 12.63
C GLU A 3 -18.02 48.35 11.66
N ARG A 4 -16.97 47.72 12.14
CA ARG A 4 -16.25 46.66 11.42
C ARG A 4 -16.88 45.33 11.75
N THR A 5 -17.71 44.85 10.84
CA THR A 5 -18.16 43.45 10.84
C THR A 5 -17.02 42.54 10.46
N GLY A 6 -16.51 41.80 11.44
CA GLY A 6 -15.53 40.77 11.24
C GLY A 6 -16.14 39.58 10.51
N SER A 7 -15.74 39.36 9.29
CA SER A 7 -16.01 38.12 8.55
C SER A 7 -15.19 36.99 9.19
N LYS A 8 -15.86 36.11 9.92
CA LYS A 8 -15.33 34.81 10.31
C LYS A 8 -15.23 33.93 9.06
N ALA A 9 -14.03 33.83 8.53
CA ALA A 9 -13.71 32.79 7.57
C ALA A 9 -13.92 31.42 8.25
N LYS A 10 -14.90 30.69 7.83
CA LYS A 10 -15.05 29.27 8.13
C LYS A 10 -13.84 28.55 7.52
N VAL A 11 -13.03 28.00 8.38
CA VAL A 11 -12.05 26.99 8.00
C VAL A 11 -12.87 25.71 7.78
N ASP A 12 -13.29 25.49 6.54
CA ASP A 12 -13.90 24.23 6.16
C ASP A 12 -12.81 23.15 6.20
N THR A 13 -12.96 22.35 7.19
CA THR A 13 -12.23 21.15 7.57
C THR A 13 -11.99 20.22 6.38
N VAL A 14 -10.73 19.89 6.16
CA VAL A 14 -10.23 18.86 5.25
C VAL A 14 -10.61 17.45 5.75
N ALA A 15 -11.87 17.23 6.08
CA ALA A 15 -12.40 15.92 6.48
C ALA A 15 -13.20 15.22 5.37
N GLY A 16 -13.15 15.76 4.13
CA GLY A 16 -13.96 15.27 3.01
C GLY A 16 -13.26 14.33 2.03
N GLU A 17 -11.95 14.15 2.10
CA GLU A 17 -11.19 13.45 1.05
C GLU A 17 -10.94 11.95 1.30
N SER A 18 -11.32 11.40 2.44
CA SER A 18 -11.11 9.99 2.73
C SER A 18 -12.32 9.08 2.46
N ARG A 19 -13.48 9.65 2.21
CA ARG A 19 -14.70 8.87 1.93
C ARG A 19 -14.89 8.63 0.45
N VAL A 20 -15.04 7.38 0.08
CA VAL A 20 -15.47 6.97 -1.26
C VAL A 20 -16.98 7.21 -1.38
N GLU A 21 -17.42 7.77 -2.48
CA GLU A 21 -18.84 7.97 -2.72
C GLU A 21 -19.53 6.63 -3.08
N ALA A 22 -20.80 6.48 -2.65
CA ALA A 22 -21.58 5.26 -2.92
C ALA A 22 -21.69 4.92 -4.41
N ALA A 23 -21.74 5.93 -5.28
CA ALA A 23 -21.78 5.75 -6.72
C ALA A 23 -20.46 5.18 -7.28
N GLU A 24 -19.31 5.58 -6.74
CA GLU A 24 -17.99 5.05 -7.10
C GLU A 24 -17.84 3.60 -6.66
N ALA A 25 -18.28 3.26 -5.46
CA ALA A 25 -18.28 1.90 -4.95
C ALA A 25 -19.18 0.99 -5.80
N ALA A 26 -20.41 1.40 -6.10
CA ALA A 26 -21.36 0.63 -6.89
C ALA A 26 -20.90 0.43 -8.36
N ALA A 27 -20.03 1.29 -8.88
CA ALA A 27 -19.50 1.18 -10.24
C ALA A 27 -18.38 0.13 -10.40
N LEU A 28 -17.79 -0.34 -9.28
CA LEU A 28 -16.73 -1.36 -9.33
C LEU A 28 -17.28 -2.72 -9.72
N VAL A 29 -16.48 -3.48 -10.46
CA VAL A 29 -16.85 -4.83 -10.86
C VAL A 29 -16.86 -5.78 -9.67
N VAL A 30 -17.89 -6.65 -9.65
CA VAL A 30 -18.02 -7.75 -8.71
C VAL A 30 -18.34 -9.02 -9.48
N ARG A 31 -18.17 -10.18 -8.85
CA ARG A 31 -18.60 -11.46 -9.44
C ARG A 31 -20.13 -11.52 -9.51
N GLU A 32 -20.65 -12.35 -10.39
CA GLU A 32 -22.10 -12.51 -10.59
C GLU A 32 -22.85 -13.00 -9.34
N ASP A 33 -22.14 -13.70 -8.45
CA ASP A 33 -22.66 -14.24 -7.19
C ASP A 33 -22.43 -13.32 -5.99
N GLU A 34 -21.91 -12.13 -6.19
CA GLU A 34 -21.57 -11.16 -5.13
C GLU A 34 -22.40 -9.88 -5.26
N ASP A 35 -22.75 -9.30 -4.11
CA ASP A 35 -23.38 -8.00 -4.06
C ASP A 35 -22.39 -6.88 -4.46
N PRO A 36 -22.88 -5.77 -5.04
CA PRO A 36 -22.04 -4.61 -5.34
C PRO A 36 -21.31 -4.09 -4.09
N TRP A 37 -20.17 -3.47 -4.31
CA TRP A 37 -19.44 -2.80 -3.23
C TRP A 37 -20.31 -1.73 -2.57
N THR A 38 -20.33 -1.71 -1.25
CA THR A 38 -20.91 -0.61 -0.50
C THR A 38 -19.85 0.49 -0.24
N GLU A 39 -20.33 1.68 0.07
CA GLU A 39 -19.46 2.81 0.44
C GLU A 39 -18.56 2.44 1.64
N GLU A 40 -19.16 1.80 2.66
CA GLU A 40 -18.45 1.39 3.87
C GLU A 40 -17.35 0.37 3.58
N GLU A 41 -17.65 -0.67 2.82
CA GLU A 41 -16.69 -1.71 2.47
C GLU A 41 -15.49 -1.16 1.68
N LEU A 42 -15.75 -0.28 0.73
CA LEU A 42 -14.67 0.30 -0.07
C LEU A 42 -13.86 1.33 0.72
N THR A 43 -14.50 2.06 1.61
CA THR A 43 -13.84 3.00 2.53
C THR A 43 -12.89 2.25 3.47
N GLU A 44 -13.33 1.13 4.05
CA GLU A 44 -12.47 0.29 4.90
C GLU A 44 -11.24 -0.23 4.14
N VAL A 45 -11.42 -0.71 2.92
CA VAL A 45 -10.30 -1.16 2.07
C VAL A 45 -9.34 -0.03 1.77
N ARG A 46 -9.86 1.15 1.45
CA ARG A 46 -9.03 2.34 1.18
C ARG A 46 -8.23 2.77 2.41
N GLU A 47 -8.86 2.80 3.57
CA GLU A 47 -8.20 3.15 4.83
C GLU A 47 -7.08 2.16 5.19
N LEU A 48 -7.31 0.86 4.99
CA LEU A 48 -6.29 -0.17 5.18
C LEU A 48 -5.10 0.05 4.24
N LEU A 49 -5.35 0.33 2.97
CA LEU A 49 -4.29 0.59 1.99
C LEU A 49 -3.52 1.87 2.32
N MET A 50 -4.18 2.93 2.76
CA MET A 50 -3.52 4.17 3.18
C MET A 50 -2.65 3.97 4.42
N SER A 51 -3.14 3.24 5.41
CA SER A 51 -2.36 2.86 6.60
C SER A 51 -1.15 1.99 6.23
N ASP A 52 -1.30 1.06 5.29
CA ASP A 52 -0.19 0.25 4.79
C ASP A 52 0.88 1.10 4.08
N VAL A 53 0.48 2.12 3.32
CA VAL A 53 1.44 3.06 2.68
C VAL A 53 2.29 3.76 3.73
N GLU A 54 1.68 4.30 4.77
CA GLU A 54 2.39 4.98 5.86
C GLU A 54 3.36 4.03 6.57
N ARG A 55 2.89 2.87 6.96
CA ARG A 55 3.70 1.85 7.62
C ARG A 55 4.88 1.40 6.76
N LEU A 56 4.65 1.12 5.47
CA LEU A 56 5.71 0.68 4.56
C LEU A 56 6.76 1.77 4.31
N ARG A 57 6.36 3.03 4.25
CA ARG A 57 7.30 4.16 4.16
C ARG A 57 8.19 4.27 5.38
N ASP A 58 7.63 4.11 6.57
CA ASP A 58 8.39 4.10 7.82
C ASP A 58 9.37 2.92 7.87
N GLU A 59 8.92 1.71 7.53
CA GLU A 59 9.76 0.50 7.46
C GLU A 59 10.91 0.64 6.45
N ILE A 60 10.66 1.28 5.30
CA ILE A 60 11.71 1.58 4.31
C ILE A 60 12.73 2.58 4.88
N ASN A 61 12.28 3.64 5.51
CA ASN A 61 13.16 4.63 6.11
C ASN A 61 14.04 4.02 7.21
N ASP A 62 13.47 3.17 8.05
CA ASP A 62 14.20 2.46 9.11
C ASP A 62 15.26 1.51 8.51
N ALA A 63 14.88 0.70 7.52
CA ALA A 63 15.80 -0.20 6.84
C ALA A 63 16.95 0.55 6.13
N GLU A 64 16.66 1.68 5.50
CA GLU A 64 17.67 2.54 4.86
C GLU A 64 18.64 3.15 5.88
N ALA A 65 18.15 3.56 7.06
CA ALA A 65 18.98 4.03 8.16
C ALA A 65 19.89 2.92 8.69
N ASP A 66 19.38 1.72 8.88
CA ASP A 66 20.16 0.55 9.33
C ASP A 66 21.25 0.18 8.30
N ILE A 67 20.93 0.19 7.02
CA ILE A 67 21.91 -0.02 5.94
C ILE A 67 23.01 1.04 6.00
N ALA A 68 22.65 2.31 6.17
CA ALA A 68 23.62 3.39 6.27
C ALA A 68 24.54 3.23 7.48
N ASP A 69 24.02 2.79 8.61
CA ASP A 69 24.81 2.52 9.82
C ASP A 69 25.74 1.33 9.62
N LEU A 70 25.31 0.25 9.00
CA LEU A 70 26.13 -0.91 8.66
C LEU A 70 27.27 -0.55 7.70
N LEU A 71 27.03 0.32 6.72
CA LEU A 71 28.06 0.81 5.80
C LEU A 71 29.11 1.67 6.51
N ARG A 72 28.70 2.53 7.44
CA ARG A 72 29.62 3.36 8.24
C ARG A 72 30.48 2.53 9.18
N SER A 73 29.91 1.49 9.81
CA SER A 73 30.65 0.64 10.73
C SER A 73 31.64 -0.30 10.02
N GLY A 74 31.44 -0.61 8.75
CA GLY A 74 32.32 -1.45 7.95
C GLY A 74 33.63 -0.79 7.48
N ASP A 75 33.75 0.53 7.65
CA ASP A 75 34.92 1.32 7.19
C ASP A 75 36.01 1.49 8.28
N THR A 76 35.80 0.99 9.50
CA THR A 76 36.80 0.98 10.57
C THR A 76 37.69 -0.24 10.44
N GLY A 77 38.83 -0.08 9.73
CA GLY A 77 39.80 -1.15 9.50
C GLY A 77 40.34 -1.77 10.80
N GLY A 78 40.27 -3.09 10.92
CA GLY A 78 40.78 -3.88 12.02
C GLY A 78 39.90 -5.03 12.48
N GLU A 79 38.86 -5.36 11.74
CA GLU A 79 37.91 -6.42 12.10
C GLU A 79 38.38 -7.79 11.61
N ASP A 80 38.09 -8.83 12.40
CA ASP A 80 38.32 -10.23 12.05
C ASP A 80 37.44 -10.61 10.84
N GLN A 81 37.90 -11.57 10.05
CA GLN A 81 37.22 -12.08 8.85
C GLN A 81 35.80 -12.61 9.15
N ALA A 82 35.58 -13.16 10.35
CA ALA A 82 34.27 -13.63 10.81
C ALA A 82 33.28 -12.47 11.02
N ASP A 83 33.72 -11.37 11.61
CA ASP A 83 32.91 -10.17 11.84
C ASP A 83 32.55 -9.48 10.52
N THR A 84 33.48 -9.43 9.58
CA THR A 84 33.25 -8.89 8.24
C THR A 84 32.18 -9.70 7.49
N GLY A 85 32.22 -11.05 7.59
CA GLY A 85 31.22 -11.92 6.99
C GLY A 85 29.82 -11.72 7.58
N THR A 86 29.71 -11.58 8.89
CA THR A 86 28.46 -11.34 9.61
C THR A 86 27.85 -9.98 9.20
N LYS A 87 28.64 -8.93 9.16
CA LYS A 87 28.19 -7.58 8.75
C LYS A 87 27.74 -7.54 7.30
N THR A 88 28.42 -8.25 6.41
CA THR A 88 28.01 -8.38 5.01
C THR A 88 26.65 -9.06 4.89
N PHE A 89 26.45 -10.15 5.64
CA PHE A 89 25.17 -10.87 5.67
C PHE A 89 24.03 -10.00 6.24
N GLU A 90 24.26 -9.28 7.33
CA GLU A 90 23.29 -8.35 7.90
C GLU A 90 22.91 -7.25 6.91
N ARG A 91 23.88 -6.67 6.23
CA ARG A 91 23.62 -5.66 5.20
C ARG A 91 22.80 -6.21 4.03
N GLU A 92 23.14 -7.39 3.51
CA GLU A 92 22.37 -8.04 2.45
C GLU A 92 20.93 -8.35 2.87
N HIS A 93 20.77 -8.77 4.12
CA HIS A 93 19.44 -9.01 4.70
C HIS A 93 18.60 -7.73 4.76
N GLU A 94 19.16 -6.64 5.31
CA GLU A 94 18.47 -5.34 5.36
C GLU A 94 18.14 -4.79 3.98
N MET A 95 19.04 -4.94 3.00
CA MET A 95 18.79 -4.55 1.61
C MET A 95 17.63 -5.35 1.00
N SER A 96 17.55 -6.64 1.29
CA SER A 96 16.46 -7.50 0.82
C SER A 96 15.12 -7.12 1.46
N LEU A 97 15.10 -6.80 2.75
CA LEU A 97 13.91 -6.30 3.44
C LEU A 97 13.43 -4.96 2.85
N ALA A 98 14.35 -4.01 2.66
CA ALA A 98 14.03 -2.72 2.06
C ALA A 98 13.47 -2.87 0.63
N ALA A 99 14.06 -3.75 -0.19
CA ALA A 99 13.56 -4.04 -1.53
C ALA A 99 12.15 -4.63 -1.50
N ASN A 100 11.88 -5.58 -0.62
CA ASN A 100 10.55 -6.17 -0.44
C ASN A 100 9.51 -5.13 0.00
N HIS A 101 9.86 -4.27 0.97
CA HIS A 101 8.96 -3.19 1.41
C HIS A 101 8.67 -2.18 0.29
N ARG A 102 9.65 -1.84 -0.56
CA ARG A 102 9.43 -0.98 -1.74
C ARG A 102 8.49 -1.61 -2.75
N ASP A 103 8.63 -2.90 -3.02
CA ASP A 103 7.74 -3.64 -3.91
C ASP A 103 6.30 -3.66 -3.37
N MET A 104 6.16 -3.90 -2.07
CA MET A 104 4.85 -3.87 -1.40
C MET A 104 4.25 -2.46 -1.43
N LEU A 105 5.04 -1.41 -1.25
CA LEU A 105 4.58 -0.01 -1.35
C LEU A 105 4.04 0.31 -2.74
N VAL A 106 4.77 -0.05 -3.78
CA VAL A 106 4.33 0.12 -5.18
C VAL A 106 3.00 -0.59 -5.44
N GLN A 107 2.85 -1.83 -4.97
CA GLN A 107 1.61 -2.59 -5.10
C GLN A 107 0.44 -1.92 -4.34
N THR A 108 0.70 -1.38 -3.16
CA THR A 108 -0.31 -0.71 -2.33
C THR A 108 -0.77 0.60 -2.98
N GLU A 109 0.16 1.43 -3.44
CA GLU A 109 -0.13 2.67 -4.15
C GLU A 109 -0.88 2.42 -5.47
N ARG A 110 -0.52 1.34 -6.18
CA ARG A 110 -1.23 0.91 -7.38
C ARG A 110 -2.67 0.49 -7.09
N ALA A 111 -2.92 -0.21 -5.98
CA ALA A 111 -4.27 -0.56 -5.56
C ALA A 111 -5.11 0.68 -5.26
N LEU A 112 -4.56 1.67 -4.56
CA LEU A 112 -5.22 2.95 -4.32
C LEU A 112 -5.55 3.69 -5.63
N GLY A 113 -4.61 3.75 -6.57
CA GLY A 113 -4.84 4.35 -7.89
C GLY A 113 -5.94 3.64 -8.68
N ARG A 114 -6.06 2.33 -8.55
CA ARG A 114 -7.14 1.57 -9.19
C ARG A 114 -8.52 1.85 -8.57
N ILE A 115 -8.60 2.10 -7.28
CA ILE A 115 -9.83 2.56 -6.63
C ILE A 115 -10.24 3.92 -7.19
N GLU A 116 -9.32 4.86 -7.30
CA GLU A 116 -9.56 6.20 -7.85
C GLU A 116 -9.99 6.16 -9.32
N ASN A 117 -9.42 5.26 -10.11
CA ASN A 117 -9.72 5.11 -11.53
C ASN A 117 -10.95 4.22 -11.83
N GLY A 118 -11.57 3.62 -10.82
CA GLY A 118 -12.71 2.73 -10.98
C GLY A 118 -12.38 1.36 -11.58
N THR A 119 -11.10 0.95 -11.57
CA THR A 119 -10.61 -0.33 -12.11
C THR A 119 -10.26 -1.35 -11.02
N TYR A 120 -10.49 -1.01 -9.77
CA TYR A 120 -10.21 -1.91 -8.64
C TYR A 120 -11.07 -3.18 -8.73
N GLY A 121 -10.45 -4.32 -8.47
CA GLY A 121 -11.12 -5.62 -8.49
C GLY A 121 -11.13 -6.33 -9.85
N VAL A 122 -10.54 -5.76 -10.89
CA VAL A 122 -10.35 -6.43 -12.18
C VAL A 122 -9.04 -7.22 -12.16
N CYS A 123 -9.11 -8.52 -12.49
CA CYS A 123 -7.92 -9.35 -12.63
C CYS A 123 -7.06 -8.88 -13.81
N GLU A 124 -5.79 -8.61 -13.56
CA GLU A 124 -4.86 -8.13 -14.59
C GLU A 124 -4.51 -9.19 -15.65
N SER A 125 -4.72 -10.46 -15.35
CA SER A 125 -4.39 -11.57 -16.26
C SER A 125 -5.54 -11.96 -17.17
N CYS A 126 -6.77 -12.07 -16.64
CA CYS A 126 -7.93 -12.57 -17.40
C CYS A 126 -9.04 -11.53 -17.59
N GLY A 127 -8.93 -10.36 -16.96
CA GLY A 127 -9.95 -9.30 -17.06
C GLY A 127 -11.26 -9.58 -16.31
N LYS A 128 -11.39 -10.72 -15.64
CA LYS A 128 -12.57 -11.08 -14.86
C LYS A 128 -12.50 -10.43 -13.46
N PRO A 129 -13.64 -10.25 -12.78
CA PRO A 129 -13.65 -9.75 -11.42
C PRO A 129 -12.89 -10.66 -10.46
N ILE A 130 -12.12 -10.04 -9.56
CA ILE A 130 -11.55 -10.70 -8.39
C ILE A 130 -12.65 -10.82 -7.34
N GLY A 131 -12.71 -11.94 -6.62
CA GLY A 131 -13.69 -12.12 -5.55
C GLY A 131 -13.58 -11.04 -4.47
N LYS A 132 -14.71 -10.48 -4.06
CA LYS A 132 -14.80 -9.42 -3.05
C LYS A 132 -14.19 -9.83 -1.71
N ALA A 133 -14.47 -11.07 -1.26
CA ALA A 133 -13.86 -11.63 -0.05
C ALA A 133 -12.33 -11.70 -0.14
N ARG A 134 -11.79 -12.01 -1.32
CA ARG A 134 -10.34 -12.01 -1.55
C ARG A 134 -9.75 -10.61 -1.45
N LEU A 135 -10.41 -9.60 -1.98
CA LEU A 135 -9.96 -8.20 -1.89
C LEU A 135 -10.07 -7.63 -0.49
N GLN A 136 -11.06 -8.06 0.29
CA GLN A 136 -11.17 -7.68 1.70
C GLN A 136 -10.05 -8.30 2.55
N ALA A 137 -9.66 -9.53 2.26
CA ALA A 137 -8.53 -10.19 2.92
C ALA A 137 -7.16 -9.74 2.40
N PHE A 138 -7.05 -9.49 1.10
CA PHE A 138 -5.83 -9.09 0.39
C PHE A 138 -6.09 -7.88 -0.52
N PRO A 139 -6.16 -6.68 0.02
CA PRO A 139 -6.54 -5.48 -0.73
C PRO A 139 -5.64 -5.14 -1.92
N ARG A 140 -4.40 -5.61 -1.90
CA ARG A 140 -3.42 -5.43 -2.99
C ARG A 140 -3.50 -6.48 -4.09
N ALA A 141 -4.41 -7.45 -3.99
CA ALA A 141 -4.53 -8.53 -4.97
C ALA A 141 -4.82 -7.98 -6.37
N THR A 142 -4.05 -8.43 -7.35
CA THR A 142 -4.16 -8.06 -8.78
C THR A 142 -4.63 -9.22 -9.65
N LEU A 143 -4.66 -10.44 -9.10
CA LEU A 143 -5.05 -11.66 -9.79
C LEU A 143 -6.20 -12.34 -9.06
N CYS A 144 -7.14 -12.87 -9.84
CA CYS A 144 -8.15 -13.78 -9.31
C CYS A 144 -7.49 -15.11 -8.86
N MET A 145 -8.21 -15.90 -8.09
CA MET A 145 -7.68 -17.14 -7.53
C MET A 145 -7.15 -18.10 -8.61
N THR A 146 -7.89 -18.25 -9.70
CA THR A 146 -7.49 -19.13 -10.82
C THR A 146 -6.19 -18.69 -11.47
N CYS A 147 -6.03 -17.39 -11.73
CA CYS A 147 -4.81 -16.85 -12.33
C CYS A 147 -3.62 -16.91 -11.37
N LYS A 148 -3.84 -16.67 -10.08
CA LYS A 148 -2.82 -16.80 -9.05
C LYS A 148 -2.30 -18.25 -8.95
N GLN A 149 -3.19 -19.21 -8.86
CA GLN A 149 -2.82 -20.64 -8.85
C GLN A 149 -2.07 -21.07 -10.10
N ARG A 150 -2.44 -20.53 -11.27
CA ARG A 150 -1.73 -20.81 -12.53
C ARG A 150 -0.32 -20.23 -12.52
N GLN A 151 -0.13 -19.07 -11.92
CA GLN A 151 1.19 -18.44 -11.76
C GLN A 151 2.11 -19.25 -10.82
N GLU A 152 1.56 -19.75 -9.73
CA GLU A 152 2.30 -20.53 -8.72
C GLU A 152 2.72 -21.94 -9.20
N ARG A 153 2.06 -22.48 -10.24
CA ARG A 153 2.38 -23.79 -10.83
C ARG A 153 3.49 -23.74 -11.87
N ARG A 154 3.97 -22.57 -12.25
CA ARG A 154 5.08 -22.36 -13.18
C ARG A 154 6.42 -22.27 -12.45
#